data_d80af0175a00700154dd4e14191d1b9c
#
_entry.id   d80af0175a00700154dd4e14191d1b9c
#
_cell.length_a   1.000
_cell.length_b   1.000
_cell.length_c   1.000
_cell.angle_alpha   90.00
_cell.angle_beta   90.00
_cell.angle_gamma   90.00
#
_symmetry.space_group_name_H-M   'P 1'
#
loop_
_entity.id
_entity.type
_entity.pdbx_description
1 polymer ?
#
loop_
_entity_poly.entity_id
_entity_poly.type
_entity_poly.pdbx_seq_one_letter_code
_entity_poly.pdbx_strand_id
1 'polypeptide(L)'
;MSIDAALLIARSGLLHTQRALSNAADNVANAETEGYTRKRIVSNAVSINAEGMGVRSLGPMREVDSALVNEMNKRRSAKSAAELRESVLSRINEAHGDPAKGESLGDLVSKLRTSFVELRLDPSQVVKQQAVVLNAAQNLVTRFNDVAQVVSAVRQEAHDGIVQKVAQVNSTLREIAVLKDDVVERTSTGMPTADAEDKLDIALARLSELLEVKPIRQANGGILLLGAGGITIPLQKTGDVFSVPGAVIAPDNFYGGSGTIPAITINGIDVTRQLIGGKLGEAITLRDQTLPRYQAELDVAAAELADRFRAEGLRLFTDTTGTVPDPNLAYAGSAQVGLANRIQINSAVRADIRLLRDGTETLTGPPSFTPNPVGGPAGFVTLIDRVLSNTFGEKSASGASWGGFATSGLGPDGTLSSPFGSLRTIEDYTALVTASQTADSAAATNALETAKQFSEGLEARFNRESRVDVDSEMASLIQLQNAYAANARVMTTAQSMWTTLFESVR
;
A
#
# COMPACT_ATOMS: atom_id res chain seq x y z
N MET A 1 -30.36 4.40 -61.94
CA MET A 1 -29.98 3.21 -61.16
C MET A 1 -30.44 1.97 -61.88
N SER A 2 -29.59 1.00 -62.14
CA SER A 2 -29.99 -0.32 -62.61
C SER A 2 -30.73 -1.09 -61.54
N ILE A 3 -31.60 -2.02 -61.85
CA ILE A 3 -32.35 -2.88 -60.96
C ILE A 3 -31.30 -3.71 -60.11
N ASP A 4 -30.20 -4.10 -60.77
CA ASP A 4 -29.08 -4.79 -60.10
C ASP A 4 -28.41 -3.95 -58.99
N ALA A 5 -28.19 -2.66 -59.24
CA ALA A 5 -27.66 -1.74 -58.24
C ALA A 5 -28.61 -1.61 -57.04
N ALA A 6 -29.92 -1.51 -57.29
CA ALA A 6 -30.93 -1.44 -56.25
C ALA A 6 -30.95 -2.74 -55.36
N LEU A 7 -30.83 -3.91 -56.00
CA LEU A 7 -30.73 -5.21 -55.32
C LEU A 7 -29.47 -5.33 -54.49
N LEU A 8 -28.31 -4.90 -55.01
CA LEU A 8 -27.04 -4.91 -54.28
C LEU A 8 -27.07 -3.97 -53.04
N ILE A 9 -27.64 -2.77 -53.21
CA ILE A 9 -27.82 -1.80 -52.13
C ILE A 9 -28.74 -2.37 -51.05
N ALA A 10 -29.93 -2.89 -51.44
CA ALA A 10 -30.86 -3.48 -50.48
C ALA A 10 -30.30 -4.69 -49.75
N ARG A 11 -29.55 -5.57 -50.43
CA ARG A 11 -28.87 -6.71 -49.85
C ARG A 11 -27.79 -6.28 -48.84
N SER A 12 -26.98 -5.28 -49.20
CA SER A 12 -25.94 -4.78 -48.31
C SER A 12 -26.53 -4.12 -47.04
N GLY A 13 -27.64 -3.37 -47.20
CA GLY A 13 -28.40 -2.79 -46.10
C GLY A 13 -29.01 -3.85 -45.17
N LEU A 14 -29.58 -4.92 -45.74
CA LEU A 14 -30.11 -6.06 -44.98
C LEU A 14 -29.03 -6.75 -44.15
N LEU A 15 -27.90 -7.05 -44.74
CA LEU A 15 -26.76 -7.68 -44.04
C LEU A 15 -26.22 -6.77 -42.95
N HIS A 16 -26.18 -5.46 -43.18
CA HIS A 16 -25.75 -4.49 -42.14
C HIS A 16 -26.73 -4.47 -40.99
N THR A 17 -28.03 -4.32 -41.25
CA THR A 17 -29.06 -4.27 -40.20
C THR A 17 -29.14 -5.58 -39.41
N GLN A 18 -28.98 -6.73 -40.08
CA GLN A 18 -28.92 -8.03 -39.39
C GLN A 18 -27.74 -8.12 -38.43
N ARG A 19 -26.54 -7.70 -38.84
CA ARG A 19 -25.35 -7.67 -37.96
C ARG A 19 -25.52 -6.69 -36.82
N ALA A 20 -26.08 -5.51 -37.09
CA ALA A 20 -26.33 -4.51 -36.05
C ALA A 20 -27.37 -5.01 -35.03
N LEU A 21 -28.42 -5.73 -35.50
CA LEU A 21 -29.43 -6.33 -34.64
C LEU A 21 -28.83 -7.41 -33.73
N SER A 22 -28.00 -8.31 -34.29
CA SER A 22 -27.26 -9.30 -33.49
C SER A 22 -26.36 -8.65 -32.44
N ASN A 23 -25.62 -7.62 -32.82
CA ASN A 23 -24.74 -6.91 -31.90
C ASN A 23 -25.52 -6.19 -30.77
N ALA A 24 -26.66 -5.57 -31.07
CA ALA A 24 -27.49 -4.96 -30.03
C ALA A 24 -28.09 -6.01 -29.07
N ALA A 25 -28.49 -7.17 -29.59
CA ALA A 25 -28.94 -8.28 -28.77
C ALA A 25 -27.80 -8.83 -27.87
N ASP A 26 -26.57 -8.92 -28.42
CA ASP A 26 -25.37 -9.32 -27.61
C ASP A 26 -25.05 -8.28 -26.54
N ASN A 27 -25.17 -6.98 -26.82
CA ASN A 27 -25.02 -5.91 -25.84
C ASN A 27 -26.03 -6.08 -24.70
N VAL A 28 -27.30 -6.27 -24.99
CA VAL A 28 -28.35 -6.47 -23.97
C VAL A 28 -28.10 -7.73 -23.17
N ALA A 29 -27.73 -8.84 -23.81
CA ALA A 29 -27.44 -10.11 -23.11
C ALA A 29 -26.23 -10.01 -22.16
N ASN A 30 -25.26 -9.16 -22.47
CA ASN A 30 -24.03 -8.99 -21.70
C ASN A 30 -24.00 -7.70 -20.87
N ALA A 31 -25.10 -6.98 -20.74
CA ALA A 31 -25.16 -5.69 -20.05
C ALA A 31 -24.67 -5.78 -18.60
N GLU A 32 -24.88 -6.92 -17.93
CA GLU A 32 -24.46 -7.19 -16.56
C GLU A 32 -23.14 -7.99 -16.46
N THR A 33 -22.55 -8.37 -17.60
CA THR A 33 -21.25 -9.07 -17.60
C THR A 33 -20.13 -8.12 -17.18
N GLU A 34 -19.36 -8.49 -16.19
CA GLU A 34 -18.25 -7.67 -15.70
C GLU A 34 -17.23 -7.39 -16.80
N GLY A 35 -16.86 -6.11 -16.95
CA GLY A 35 -15.87 -5.67 -17.93
C GLY A 35 -16.36 -5.67 -19.36
N TYR A 36 -17.61 -6.04 -19.64
CA TYR A 36 -18.19 -5.92 -20.99
C TYR A 36 -18.41 -4.44 -21.33
N THR A 37 -17.93 -4.04 -22.50
CA THR A 37 -18.13 -2.69 -23.04
C THR A 37 -19.11 -2.71 -24.21
N ARG A 38 -19.84 -1.60 -24.38
CA ARG A 38 -20.77 -1.42 -25.51
C ARG A 38 -20.02 -1.57 -26.82
N LYS A 39 -20.58 -2.36 -27.73
CA LYS A 39 -20.06 -2.59 -29.08
C LYS A 39 -20.99 -2.01 -30.10
N ARG A 40 -20.44 -1.49 -31.20
CA ARG A 40 -21.20 -0.93 -32.32
C ARG A 40 -20.66 -1.45 -33.63
N ILE A 41 -21.57 -1.78 -34.55
CA ILE A 41 -21.23 -2.10 -35.93
C ILE A 41 -21.00 -0.80 -36.70
N VAL A 42 -19.80 -0.58 -37.17
CA VAL A 42 -19.45 0.57 -38.02
C VAL A 42 -19.65 0.17 -39.47
N SER A 43 -20.23 1.06 -40.28
CA SER A 43 -20.41 0.86 -41.71
C SER A 43 -19.77 2.00 -42.49
N ASN A 44 -19.18 1.65 -43.64
CA ASN A 44 -18.68 2.61 -44.62
C ASN A 44 -19.57 2.54 -45.90
N ALA A 45 -19.94 3.71 -46.43
CA ALA A 45 -20.58 3.77 -47.72
C ALA A 45 -19.63 3.26 -48.83
N VAL A 46 -20.14 2.43 -49.72
CA VAL A 46 -19.39 1.95 -50.88
C VAL A 46 -19.88 2.72 -52.10
N SER A 47 -18.98 3.36 -52.83
CA SER A 47 -19.27 4.02 -54.10
C SER A 47 -18.28 3.56 -55.18
N ILE A 48 -18.77 3.35 -56.42
CA ILE A 48 -17.97 3.05 -57.61
C ILE A 48 -18.34 4.07 -58.64
N ASN A 49 -17.40 4.77 -59.24
CA ASN A 49 -17.61 5.82 -60.24
C ASN A 49 -18.64 6.90 -59.83
N ALA A 50 -18.59 7.32 -58.54
CA ALA A 50 -19.53 8.27 -57.92
C ALA A 50 -20.97 7.77 -57.74
N GLU A 51 -21.28 6.53 -58.10
CA GLU A 51 -22.59 5.90 -57.80
C GLU A 51 -22.51 5.12 -56.49
N GLY A 52 -23.53 5.28 -55.62
CA GLY A 52 -23.65 4.53 -54.36
C GLY A 52 -23.94 3.06 -54.62
N MET A 53 -23.12 2.16 -54.06
CA MET A 53 -23.24 0.69 -54.21
C MET A 53 -23.63 0.01 -52.90
N GLY A 54 -24.12 0.77 -51.92
CA GLY A 54 -24.57 0.27 -50.63
C GLY A 54 -23.58 0.51 -49.51
N VAL A 55 -23.61 -0.37 -48.48
CA VAL A 55 -22.80 -0.23 -47.27
C VAL A 55 -21.94 -1.48 -47.04
N ARG A 56 -20.72 -1.25 -46.58
CA ARG A 56 -19.82 -2.30 -46.10
C ARG A 56 -19.79 -2.25 -44.59
N SER A 57 -20.28 -3.28 -43.91
CA SER A 57 -20.15 -3.41 -42.46
C SER A 57 -18.75 -3.84 -42.08
N LEU A 58 -18.17 -3.16 -41.11
CA LEU A 58 -16.98 -3.60 -40.38
C LEU A 58 -17.42 -4.52 -39.23
N GLY A 59 -16.48 -5.15 -38.57
CA GLY A 59 -16.75 -5.90 -37.32
C GLY A 59 -17.23 -5.01 -36.16
N PRO A 60 -17.74 -5.61 -35.08
CA PRO A 60 -18.06 -4.85 -33.87
C PRO A 60 -16.84 -4.14 -33.33
N MET A 61 -16.96 -2.87 -33.02
CA MET A 61 -15.94 -2.03 -32.43
C MET A 61 -16.40 -1.57 -31.05
N ARG A 62 -15.47 -1.52 -30.12
CA ARG A 62 -15.71 -1.02 -28.75
C ARG A 62 -15.87 0.50 -28.74
N GLU A 63 -16.75 0.97 -27.88
CA GLU A 63 -16.96 2.39 -27.63
C GLU A 63 -16.30 2.76 -26.29
N VAL A 64 -14.95 2.82 -26.27
CA VAL A 64 -14.13 3.00 -25.07
C VAL A 64 -13.13 4.12 -25.25
N ASP A 65 -13.11 5.07 -24.30
CA ASP A 65 -12.05 6.06 -24.18
C ASP A 65 -10.82 5.45 -23.46
N SER A 66 -9.76 5.20 -24.22
CA SER A 66 -8.52 4.63 -23.70
C SER A 66 -7.81 5.54 -22.70
N ALA A 67 -7.98 6.86 -22.78
CA ALA A 67 -7.42 7.80 -21.82
C ALA A 67 -8.12 7.68 -20.46
N LEU A 68 -9.46 7.53 -20.49
CA LEU A 68 -10.26 7.28 -19.29
C LEU A 68 -9.87 5.95 -18.62
N VAL A 69 -9.73 4.87 -19.41
CA VAL A 69 -9.29 3.56 -18.87
C VAL A 69 -7.91 3.64 -18.24
N ASN A 70 -6.96 4.33 -18.85
CA ASN A 70 -5.63 4.53 -18.29
C ASN A 70 -5.67 5.31 -16.97
N GLU A 71 -6.49 6.37 -16.88
CA GLU A 71 -6.65 7.12 -15.64
C GLU A 71 -7.34 6.27 -14.56
N MET A 72 -8.35 5.48 -14.91
CA MET A 72 -8.99 4.53 -13.99
C MET A 72 -7.96 3.53 -13.43
N ASN A 73 -7.11 2.95 -14.27
CA ASN A 73 -6.08 2.02 -13.84
C ASN A 73 -5.07 2.68 -12.89
N LYS A 74 -4.67 3.93 -13.16
CA LYS A 74 -3.81 4.71 -12.27
C LYS A 74 -4.49 4.96 -10.91
N ARG A 75 -5.77 5.35 -10.89
CA ARG A 75 -6.52 5.57 -9.64
C ARG A 75 -6.78 4.28 -8.88
N ARG A 76 -6.99 3.17 -9.58
CA ARG A 76 -7.11 1.83 -9.00
C ARG A 76 -5.81 1.43 -8.28
N SER A 77 -4.66 1.68 -8.90
CA SER A 77 -3.35 1.49 -8.29
C SER A 77 -3.19 2.33 -7.00
N ALA A 78 -3.52 3.62 -7.05
CA ALA A 78 -3.43 4.50 -5.90
C ALA A 78 -4.37 4.10 -4.76
N LYS A 79 -5.62 3.70 -5.08
CA LYS A 79 -6.59 3.19 -4.10
C LYS A 79 -6.07 1.93 -3.42
N SER A 80 -5.58 0.96 -4.19
CA SER A 80 -5.06 -0.30 -3.65
C SER A 80 -3.82 -0.12 -2.77
N ALA A 81 -2.95 0.84 -3.10
CA ALA A 81 -1.82 1.23 -2.25
C ALA A 81 -2.30 1.85 -0.93
N ALA A 82 -3.27 2.78 -0.99
CA ALA A 82 -3.83 3.43 0.18
C ALA A 82 -4.56 2.45 1.11
N GLU A 83 -5.29 1.47 0.55
CA GLU A 83 -5.93 0.39 1.32
C GLU A 83 -4.91 -0.42 2.14
N LEU A 84 -3.80 -0.80 1.52
CA LEU A 84 -2.76 -1.55 2.22
C LEU A 84 -2.11 -0.69 3.32
N ARG A 85 -1.78 0.56 3.01
CA ARG A 85 -1.15 1.49 3.96
C ARG A 85 -2.03 1.73 5.17
N GLU A 86 -3.30 2.04 4.97
CA GLU A 86 -4.27 2.27 6.04
C GLU A 86 -4.42 1.04 6.92
N SER A 87 -4.59 -0.14 6.33
CA SER A 87 -4.71 -1.41 7.06
C SER A 87 -3.51 -1.73 7.95
N VAL A 88 -2.29 -1.41 7.50
CA VAL A 88 -1.05 -1.63 8.28
C VAL A 88 -0.92 -0.58 9.38
N LEU A 89 -1.12 0.71 9.07
CA LEU A 89 -0.91 1.79 10.03
C LEU A 89 -2.00 1.83 11.12
N SER A 90 -3.23 1.44 10.81
CA SER A 90 -4.32 1.28 11.79
C SER A 90 -3.95 0.29 12.90
N ARG A 91 -3.38 -0.87 12.54
CA ARG A 91 -2.93 -1.89 13.52
C ARG A 91 -1.85 -1.37 14.44
N ILE A 92 -0.92 -0.55 13.93
CA ILE A 92 0.14 0.05 14.75
C ILE A 92 -0.46 1.11 15.68
N ASN A 93 -1.38 1.94 15.16
CA ASN A 93 -2.08 2.94 15.96
C ASN A 93 -2.88 2.29 17.11
N GLU A 94 -3.55 1.17 16.86
CA GLU A 94 -4.23 0.39 17.91
C GLU A 94 -3.25 -0.11 19.00
N ALA A 95 -2.04 -0.54 18.61
CA ALA A 95 -1.02 -1.01 19.55
C ALA A 95 -0.48 0.09 20.46
N HIS A 96 -0.50 1.35 20.03
CA HIS A 96 -0.11 2.49 20.89
C HIS A 96 -1.05 2.69 22.09
N GLY A 97 -2.26 2.13 22.06
CA GLY A 97 -3.29 2.33 23.07
C GLY A 97 -4.03 3.64 22.91
N ASP A 98 -5.03 3.84 23.75
CA ASP A 98 -5.90 5.03 23.70
C ASP A 98 -5.31 6.16 24.58
N PRO A 99 -4.83 7.28 23.99
CA PRO A 99 -4.33 8.40 24.77
C PRO A 99 -5.40 8.99 25.72
N ALA A 100 -6.69 8.93 25.36
CA ALA A 100 -7.77 9.43 26.24
C ALA A 100 -7.91 8.59 27.52
N LYS A 101 -7.43 7.34 27.51
CA LYS A 101 -7.36 6.48 28.70
C LYS A 101 -6.02 6.54 29.42
N GLY A 102 -5.08 7.33 28.93
CA GLY A 102 -3.75 7.42 29.47
C GLY A 102 -2.90 6.16 29.24
N GLU A 103 -3.06 5.50 28.09
CA GLU A 103 -2.40 4.25 27.77
C GLU A 103 -1.22 4.41 26.79
N SER A 104 -1.01 5.62 26.25
CA SER A 104 0.09 5.87 25.33
C SER A 104 1.47 5.80 26.01
N LEU A 105 2.53 5.65 25.21
CA LEU A 105 3.92 5.64 25.76
C LEU A 105 4.22 6.90 26.56
N GLY A 106 3.83 8.08 26.08
CA GLY A 106 4.03 9.34 26.81
C GLY A 106 3.29 9.37 28.15
N ASP A 107 2.04 8.88 28.18
CA ASP A 107 1.26 8.77 29.42
C ASP A 107 1.90 7.82 30.43
N LEU A 108 2.44 6.68 29.95
CA LEU A 108 3.09 5.70 30.80
C LEU A 108 4.42 6.21 31.36
N VAL A 109 5.18 7.01 30.59
CA VAL A 109 6.37 7.72 31.10
C VAL A 109 5.97 8.71 32.18
N SER A 110 4.91 9.50 31.98
CA SER A 110 4.40 10.44 32.99
C SER A 110 3.87 9.72 34.24
N LYS A 111 3.21 8.56 34.09
CA LYS A 111 2.80 7.71 35.22
C LYS A 111 4.01 7.16 36.00
N LEU A 112 5.07 6.75 35.32
CA LEU A 112 6.31 6.33 35.95
C LEU A 112 6.93 7.48 36.77
N ARG A 113 7.00 8.68 36.18
CA ARG A 113 7.47 9.88 36.92
C ARG A 113 6.62 10.17 38.15
N THR A 114 5.29 10.15 38.03
CA THR A 114 4.36 10.36 39.14
C THR A 114 4.58 9.32 40.25
N SER A 115 4.82 8.06 39.93
CA SER A 115 5.09 7.02 40.91
C SER A 115 6.38 7.26 41.68
N PHE A 116 7.42 7.85 41.07
CA PHE A 116 8.61 8.30 41.76
C PHE A 116 8.35 9.52 42.67
N VAL A 117 7.45 10.45 42.28
CA VAL A 117 7.02 11.56 43.16
C VAL A 117 6.34 11.01 44.42
N GLU A 118 5.45 10.03 44.26
CA GLU A 118 4.80 9.37 45.39
C GLU A 118 5.78 8.62 46.29
N LEU A 119 6.76 7.91 45.70
CA LEU A 119 7.83 7.23 46.44
C LEU A 119 8.68 8.21 47.23
N ARG A 120 8.92 9.43 46.72
CA ARG A 120 9.66 10.50 47.41
C ARG A 120 8.97 10.97 48.68
N LEU A 121 7.64 10.98 48.71
CA LEU A 121 6.85 11.41 49.87
C LEU A 121 6.95 10.42 51.02
N ASP A 122 7.07 9.11 50.74
CA ASP A 122 7.24 8.07 51.76
C ASP A 122 8.16 6.93 51.26
N PRO A 123 9.49 7.15 51.24
CA PRO A 123 10.45 6.18 50.70
C PRO A 123 10.61 4.94 51.55
N SER A 124 10.12 4.96 52.80
CA SER A 124 10.19 3.83 53.75
C SER A 124 9.19 2.70 53.42
N GLN A 125 8.13 3.00 52.67
CA GLN A 125 7.04 2.06 52.34
C GLN A 125 7.41 1.13 51.18
N VAL A 126 8.27 0.15 51.48
CA VAL A 126 8.83 -0.80 50.50
C VAL A 126 7.72 -1.54 49.72
N VAL A 127 6.76 -2.08 50.45
CA VAL A 127 5.72 -2.95 49.84
C VAL A 127 4.73 -2.15 49.00
N LYS A 128 4.38 -0.95 49.42
CA LYS A 128 3.33 -0.16 48.73
C LYS A 128 3.88 0.75 47.62
N GLN A 129 4.76 1.69 47.96
CA GLN A 129 5.20 2.72 47.03
C GLN A 129 6.22 2.20 45.99
N GLN A 130 7.17 1.35 46.43
CA GLN A 130 8.16 0.77 45.51
C GLN A 130 7.51 -0.22 44.55
N ALA A 131 6.47 -0.97 44.99
CA ALA A 131 5.70 -1.82 44.09
C ALA A 131 4.91 -1.01 43.04
N VAL A 132 4.41 0.17 43.41
CA VAL A 132 3.75 1.06 42.43
C VAL A 132 4.72 1.52 41.35
N VAL A 133 5.95 1.91 41.71
CA VAL A 133 7.01 2.26 40.75
C VAL A 133 7.35 1.09 39.84
N LEU A 134 7.54 -0.11 40.41
CA LEU A 134 7.84 -1.31 39.64
C LEU A 134 6.74 -1.64 38.62
N ASN A 135 5.48 -1.55 39.06
CA ASN A 135 4.33 -1.79 38.17
C ASN A 135 4.25 -0.73 37.06
N ALA A 136 4.48 0.55 37.37
CA ALA A 136 4.49 1.60 36.34
C ALA A 136 5.61 1.36 35.31
N ALA A 137 6.80 0.97 35.77
CA ALA A 137 7.92 0.61 34.89
C ALA A 137 7.61 -0.64 34.06
N GLN A 138 6.97 -1.67 34.64
CA GLN A 138 6.58 -2.88 33.93
C GLN A 138 5.53 -2.59 32.83
N ASN A 139 4.55 -1.74 33.12
CA ASN A 139 3.54 -1.34 32.14
C ASN A 139 4.17 -0.59 30.96
N LEU A 140 5.16 0.28 31.23
CA LEU A 140 5.90 0.98 30.18
C LEU A 140 6.69 0.00 29.30
N VAL A 141 7.43 -0.94 29.91
CA VAL A 141 8.16 -2.00 29.20
C VAL A 141 7.21 -2.83 28.33
N THR A 142 6.07 -3.24 28.89
CA THR A 142 5.07 -4.01 28.15
C THR A 142 4.58 -3.24 26.93
N ARG A 143 4.29 -1.95 27.07
CA ARG A 143 3.85 -1.11 25.94
C ARG A 143 4.93 -0.98 24.86
N PHE A 144 6.21 -0.75 25.24
CA PHE A 144 7.31 -0.75 24.26
C PHE A 144 7.38 -2.07 23.48
N ASN A 145 7.31 -3.20 24.19
CA ASN A 145 7.37 -4.52 23.57
C ASN A 145 6.16 -4.76 22.66
N ASP A 146 4.94 -4.44 23.09
CA ASP A 146 3.71 -4.64 22.31
C ASP A 146 3.74 -3.88 20.99
N VAL A 147 4.05 -2.57 21.04
CA VAL A 147 4.11 -1.75 19.82
C VAL A 147 5.23 -2.24 18.90
N ALA A 148 6.41 -2.51 19.42
CA ALA A 148 7.55 -2.97 18.64
C ALA A 148 7.32 -4.36 18.02
N GLN A 149 6.63 -5.26 18.74
CA GLN A 149 6.22 -6.57 18.18
C GLN A 149 5.24 -6.43 17.03
N VAL A 150 4.24 -5.55 17.15
CA VAL A 150 3.30 -5.28 16.07
C VAL A 150 4.04 -4.70 14.86
N VAL A 151 4.94 -3.73 15.05
CA VAL A 151 5.77 -3.17 13.97
C VAL A 151 6.60 -4.26 13.28
N SER A 152 7.25 -5.13 14.05
CA SER A 152 8.05 -6.24 13.51
C SER A 152 7.19 -7.26 12.75
N ALA A 153 6.03 -7.62 13.30
CA ALA A 153 5.10 -8.57 12.68
C ALA A 153 4.56 -8.04 11.35
N VAL A 154 4.08 -6.79 11.31
CA VAL A 154 3.56 -6.21 10.07
C VAL A 154 4.67 -5.97 9.03
N ARG A 155 5.94 -5.77 9.46
CA ARG A 155 7.07 -5.69 8.55
C ARG A 155 7.38 -7.04 7.90
N GLN A 156 7.31 -8.14 8.66
CA GLN A 156 7.40 -9.50 8.11
C GLN A 156 6.23 -9.77 7.15
N GLU A 157 5.00 -9.47 7.54
CA GLU A 157 3.82 -9.62 6.70
C GLU A 157 3.92 -8.80 5.41
N ALA A 158 4.53 -7.61 5.44
CA ALA A 158 4.78 -6.81 4.24
C ALA A 158 5.73 -7.55 3.29
N HIS A 159 6.80 -8.19 3.79
CA HIS A 159 7.71 -8.98 2.98
C HIS A 159 7.03 -10.23 2.39
N ASP A 160 6.31 -11.00 3.21
CA ASP A 160 5.58 -12.18 2.76
C ASP A 160 4.52 -11.80 1.71
N GLY A 161 3.85 -10.66 1.95
CA GLY A 161 2.92 -10.06 1.00
C GLY A 161 3.59 -9.66 -0.33
N ILE A 162 4.84 -9.19 -0.32
CA ILE A 162 5.61 -8.92 -1.55
C ILE A 162 5.80 -10.22 -2.34
N VAL A 163 6.22 -11.29 -1.69
CA VAL A 163 6.42 -12.61 -2.35
C VAL A 163 5.12 -13.09 -3.02
N GLN A 164 4.00 -13.00 -2.30
CA GLN A 164 2.69 -13.39 -2.83
C GLN A 164 2.24 -12.49 -3.99
N LYS A 165 2.41 -11.16 -3.86
CA LYS A 165 2.02 -10.21 -4.91
C LYS A 165 2.88 -10.36 -6.16
N VAL A 166 4.17 -10.66 -6.03
CA VAL A 166 5.04 -10.99 -7.17
C VAL A 166 4.54 -12.22 -7.91
N ALA A 167 4.11 -13.27 -7.21
CA ALA A 167 3.51 -14.44 -7.84
C ALA A 167 2.19 -14.09 -8.57
N GLN A 168 1.34 -13.24 -7.99
CA GLN A 168 0.12 -12.74 -8.63
C GLN A 168 0.42 -11.88 -9.86
N VAL A 169 1.42 -10.99 -9.79
CA VAL A 169 1.89 -10.19 -10.95
C VAL A 169 2.33 -11.12 -12.07
N ASN A 170 3.16 -12.12 -11.80
CA ASN A 170 3.61 -13.09 -12.81
C ASN A 170 2.44 -13.84 -13.46
N SER A 171 1.47 -14.28 -12.66
CA SER A 171 0.27 -14.95 -13.18
C SER A 171 -0.53 -14.04 -14.10
N THR A 172 -0.75 -12.79 -13.69
CA THR A 172 -1.49 -11.80 -14.48
C THR A 172 -0.73 -11.41 -15.76
N LEU A 173 0.61 -11.30 -15.69
CA LEU A 173 1.43 -11.02 -16.88
C LEU A 173 1.36 -12.14 -17.92
N ARG A 174 1.33 -13.41 -17.49
CA ARG A 174 1.13 -14.56 -18.42
C ARG A 174 -0.24 -14.50 -19.09
N GLU A 175 -1.31 -14.19 -18.33
CA GLU A 175 -2.66 -14.01 -18.87
C GLU A 175 -2.69 -12.87 -19.90
N ILE A 176 -2.11 -11.70 -19.56
CA ILE A 176 -2.00 -10.55 -20.47
C ILE A 176 -1.23 -10.92 -21.74
N ALA A 177 -0.14 -11.71 -21.63
CA ALA A 177 0.62 -12.14 -22.79
C ALA A 177 -0.21 -13.01 -23.75
N VAL A 178 -1.04 -13.91 -23.23
CA VAL A 178 -1.95 -14.74 -24.03
C VAL A 178 -3.02 -13.89 -24.70
N LEU A 179 -3.67 -13.00 -23.95
CA LEU A 179 -4.73 -12.13 -24.47
C LEU A 179 -4.19 -11.13 -25.51
N LYS A 180 -3.01 -10.57 -25.27
CA LYS A 180 -2.32 -9.70 -26.24
C LYS A 180 -2.10 -10.43 -27.57
N ASP A 181 -1.63 -11.68 -27.53
CA ASP A 181 -1.36 -12.44 -28.75
C ASP A 181 -2.67 -12.78 -29.50
N ASP A 182 -3.78 -13.08 -28.78
CA ASP A 182 -5.11 -13.27 -29.38
C ASP A 182 -5.59 -11.98 -30.10
N VAL A 183 -5.40 -10.80 -29.47
CA VAL A 183 -5.73 -9.51 -30.10
C VAL A 183 -4.88 -9.28 -31.36
N VAL A 184 -3.58 -9.53 -31.32
CA VAL A 184 -2.67 -9.38 -32.46
C VAL A 184 -3.06 -10.32 -33.60
N GLU A 185 -3.35 -11.59 -33.31
CA GLU A 185 -3.78 -12.58 -34.32
C GLU A 185 -5.09 -12.16 -34.97
N ARG A 186 -6.11 -11.78 -34.19
CA ARG A 186 -7.41 -11.30 -34.71
C ARG A 186 -7.25 -10.03 -35.55
N THR A 187 -6.42 -9.09 -35.11
CA THR A 187 -6.11 -7.87 -35.88
C THR A 187 -5.49 -8.22 -37.23
N SER A 188 -4.52 -9.11 -37.26
CA SER A 188 -3.81 -9.52 -38.48
C SER A 188 -4.71 -10.28 -39.50
N THR A 189 -5.66 -11.04 -38.97
CA THR A 189 -6.63 -11.82 -39.80
C THR A 189 -7.91 -11.05 -40.10
N GLY A 190 -8.07 -9.83 -39.59
CA GLY A 190 -9.29 -9.02 -39.78
C GLY A 190 -10.52 -9.56 -39.03
N MET A 191 -10.29 -10.41 -38.01
CA MET A 191 -11.37 -10.89 -37.12
C MET A 191 -11.71 -9.83 -36.04
N PRO A 192 -12.94 -9.86 -35.49
CA PRO A 192 -13.34 -8.95 -34.43
C PRO A 192 -12.45 -9.09 -33.19
N THR A 193 -11.95 -7.96 -32.65
CA THR A 193 -11.05 -7.92 -31.48
C THR A 193 -11.75 -7.53 -30.18
N ALA A 194 -12.96 -6.97 -30.27
CA ALA A 194 -13.64 -6.30 -29.15
C ALA A 194 -13.71 -7.13 -27.86
N ASP A 195 -14.07 -8.41 -27.93
CA ASP A 195 -14.17 -9.29 -26.76
C ASP A 195 -12.80 -9.64 -26.16
N ALA A 196 -11.79 -9.82 -27.01
CA ALA A 196 -10.43 -10.08 -26.56
C ALA A 196 -9.82 -8.83 -25.87
N GLU A 197 -10.14 -7.65 -26.41
CA GLU A 197 -9.72 -6.38 -25.80
C GLU A 197 -10.41 -6.11 -24.47
N ASP A 198 -11.70 -6.46 -24.30
CA ASP A 198 -12.40 -6.36 -23.00
C ASP A 198 -11.70 -7.23 -21.95
N LYS A 199 -11.39 -8.49 -22.28
CA LYS A 199 -10.66 -9.40 -21.39
C LYS A 199 -9.27 -8.87 -21.06
N LEU A 200 -8.57 -8.30 -22.03
CA LEU A 200 -7.26 -7.69 -21.84
C LEU A 200 -7.33 -6.50 -20.88
N ASP A 201 -8.35 -5.64 -21.02
CA ASP A 201 -8.53 -4.49 -20.11
C ASP A 201 -8.86 -4.93 -18.67
N ILE A 202 -9.63 -6.02 -18.49
CA ILE A 202 -9.85 -6.62 -17.15
C ILE A 202 -8.53 -7.12 -16.54
N ALA A 203 -7.70 -7.80 -17.33
CA ALA A 203 -6.41 -8.29 -16.84
C ALA A 203 -5.45 -7.13 -16.51
N LEU A 204 -5.44 -6.07 -17.32
CA LEU A 204 -4.67 -4.85 -17.05
C LEU A 204 -5.17 -4.12 -15.80
N ALA A 205 -6.48 -4.09 -15.55
CA ALA A 205 -7.06 -3.54 -14.34
C ALA A 205 -6.60 -4.29 -13.08
N ARG A 206 -6.61 -5.63 -13.12
CA ARG A 206 -6.07 -6.48 -12.02
C ARG A 206 -4.58 -6.26 -11.79
N LEU A 207 -3.79 -6.13 -12.87
CA LEU A 207 -2.36 -5.80 -12.74
C LEU A 207 -2.16 -4.44 -12.08
N SER A 208 -2.99 -3.45 -12.42
CA SER A 208 -2.90 -2.09 -11.88
C SER A 208 -3.18 -2.00 -10.38
N GLU A 209 -3.93 -2.93 -9.79
CA GLU A 209 -4.09 -3.02 -8.33
C GLU A 209 -2.80 -3.46 -7.63
N LEU A 210 -1.99 -4.26 -8.32
CA LEU A 210 -0.74 -4.79 -7.77
C LEU A 210 0.43 -3.84 -8.01
N LEU A 211 0.51 -3.21 -9.18
CA LEU A 211 1.62 -2.37 -9.61
C LEU A 211 1.13 -1.28 -10.56
N GLU A 212 1.58 -0.05 -10.42
CA GLU A 212 1.24 1.02 -11.36
C GLU A 212 1.92 0.78 -12.70
N VAL A 213 1.10 0.52 -13.72
CA VAL A 213 1.54 0.27 -15.10
C VAL A 213 0.78 1.12 -16.09
N LYS A 214 1.47 1.52 -17.17
CA LYS A 214 0.89 2.22 -18.31
C LYS A 214 0.96 1.32 -19.54
N PRO A 215 -0.17 0.78 -20.03
CA PRO A 215 -0.20 0.07 -21.30
C PRO A 215 -0.08 1.04 -22.47
N ILE A 216 0.84 0.78 -23.38
CA ILE A 216 1.01 1.50 -24.64
C ILE A 216 0.54 0.59 -25.76
N ARG A 217 -0.62 0.92 -26.37
CA ARG A 217 -1.19 0.15 -27.46
C ARG A 217 -0.46 0.44 -28.77
N GLN A 218 -0.24 -0.60 -29.56
CA GLN A 218 0.40 -0.55 -30.88
C GLN A 218 -0.63 -0.71 -32.00
N ALA A 219 -0.33 -0.22 -33.17
CA ALA A 219 -1.23 -0.28 -34.34
C ALA A 219 -1.59 -1.71 -34.77
N ASN A 220 -0.74 -2.70 -34.49
CA ASN A 220 -0.97 -4.10 -34.78
C ASN A 220 -1.80 -4.84 -33.70
N GLY A 221 -2.39 -4.12 -32.74
CA GLY A 221 -3.12 -4.69 -31.60
C GLY A 221 -2.23 -5.14 -30.43
N GLY A 222 -0.92 -5.04 -30.57
CA GLY A 222 0.03 -5.34 -29.48
C GLY A 222 0.00 -4.30 -28.37
N ILE A 223 0.56 -4.66 -27.20
CA ILE A 223 0.76 -3.75 -26.08
C ILE A 223 2.19 -3.85 -25.56
N LEU A 224 2.71 -2.72 -25.09
CA LEU A 224 3.93 -2.61 -24.30
C LEU A 224 3.53 -2.14 -22.90
N LEU A 225 4.06 -2.78 -21.86
CA LEU A 225 3.81 -2.36 -20.48
C LEU A 225 5.00 -1.54 -19.96
N LEU A 226 4.71 -0.31 -19.53
CA LEU A 226 5.68 0.57 -18.89
C LEU A 226 5.29 0.72 -17.41
N GLY A 227 6.18 0.31 -16.49
CA GLY A 227 6.01 0.58 -15.06
C GLY A 227 6.22 2.05 -14.73
N ALA A 228 5.58 2.56 -13.68
CA ALA A 228 5.70 3.96 -13.24
C ALA A 228 7.14 4.38 -12.94
N GLY A 229 8.00 3.46 -12.49
CA GLY A 229 9.44 3.68 -12.30
C GLY A 229 10.29 3.65 -13.57
N GLY A 230 9.67 3.66 -14.77
CA GLY A 230 10.35 3.77 -16.06
C GLY A 230 10.87 2.45 -16.64
N ILE A 231 10.54 1.31 -16.02
CA ILE A 231 10.92 -0.01 -16.54
C ILE A 231 9.93 -0.53 -17.58
N THR A 232 10.42 -1.17 -18.62
CA THR A 232 9.60 -1.97 -19.51
C THR A 232 9.40 -3.36 -18.91
N ILE A 233 8.14 -3.77 -18.73
CA ILE A 233 7.78 -5.06 -18.16
C ILE A 233 7.60 -6.05 -19.32
N PRO A 234 8.41 -7.12 -19.39
CA PRO A 234 8.27 -8.13 -20.43
C PRO A 234 6.95 -8.88 -20.32
N LEU A 235 6.36 -9.23 -21.46
CA LEU A 235 5.19 -10.09 -21.56
C LEU A 235 5.62 -11.45 -22.15
N GLN A 236 5.52 -12.49 -21.34
CA GLN A 236 5.86 -13.87 -21.77
C GLN A 236 4.79 -14.84 -21.28
N LYS A 237 4.46 -15.83 -22.12
CA LYS A 237 3.40 -16.82 -21.84
C LYS A 237 3.81 -17.86 -20.81
N THR A 238 5.11 -18.11 -20.66
CA THR A 238 5.67 -19.15 -19.80
C THR A 238 6.79 -18.57 -18.95
N GLY A 239 7.00 -19.15 -17.75
CA GLY A 239 7.98 -18.67 -16.80
C GLY A 239 7.51 -17.44 -15.99
N ASP A 240 8.36 -17.01 -15.08
CA ASP A 240 8.11 -15.86 -14.22
C ASP A 240 8.98 -14.68 -14.67
N VAL A 241 8.38 -13.50 -14.78
CA VAL A 241 9.07 -12.25 -15.11
C VAL A 241 9.82 -11.72 -13.90
N PHE A 242 9.14 -11.69 -12.76
CA PHE A 242 9.69 -11.22 -11.50
C PHE A 242 10.05 -12.39 -10.58
N SER A 243 11.14 -12.23 -9.85
CA SER A 243 11.56 -13.21 -8.84
C SER A 243 11.93 -12.50 -7.54
N VAL A 244 11.49 -13.05 -6.41
CA VAL A 244 11.87 -12.62 -5.06
C VAL A 244 11.82 -13.84 -4.14
N PRO A 245 12.90 -14.18 -3.43
CA PRO A 245 12.86 -15.24 -2.43
C PRO A 245 12.18 -14.77 -1.15
N GLY A 246 11.60 -15.71 -0.37
CA GLY A 246 11.18 -15.47 0.99
C GLY A 246 12.36 -15.24 1.93
N ALA A 247 12.16 -14.43 2.97
CA ALA A 247 13.16 -14.16 3.99
C ALA A 247 12.49 -13.90 5.35
N VAL A 248 13.21 -14.20 6.42
CA VAL A 248 12.83 -13.75 7.78
C VAL A 248 13.41 -12.35 7.98
N ILE A 249 12.58 -11.41 8.39
CA ILE A 249 12.93 -10.00 8.53
C ILE A 249 13.18 -9.69 10.01
N ALA A 250 14.43 -9.60 10.42
CA ALA A 250 14.85 -9.11 11.73
C ALA A 250 14.93 -7.57 11.75
N PRO A 251 14.94 -6.93 12.93
CA PRO A 251 15.02 -5.47 13.05
C PRO A 251 16.24 -4.83 12.36
N ASP A 252 17.36 -5.55 12.31
CA ASP A 252 18.62 -5.14 11.68
C ASP A 252 18.70 -5.40 10.17
N ASN A 253 17.74 -6.13 9.62
CA ASN A 253 17.72 -6.40 8.18
C ASN A 253 17.26 -5.17 7.39
N PHE A 254 17.90 -4.92 6.24
CA PHE A 254 17.52 -3.86 5.31
C PHE A 254 17.76 -4.28 3.85
N TYR A 255 17.14 -3.54 2.94
CA TYR A 255 17.26 -3.77 1.50
C TYR A 255 18.34 -2.85 0.90
N GLY A 256 19.17 -3.42 0.04
CA GLY A 256 20.23 -2.70 -0.70
C GLY A 256 21.60 -2.72 -0.01
N GLY A 257 22.64 -2.36 -0.74
CA GLY A 257 24.01 -2.34 -0.24
C GLY A 257 24.46 -3.69 0.32
N SER A 258 24.84 -3.72 1.59
CA SER A 258 25.19 -4.94 2.37
C SER A 258 23.99 -5.56 3.10
N GLY A 259 22.77 -5.08 2.82
CA GLY A 259 21.55 -5.57 3.47
C GLY A 259 21.20 -7.00 3.08
N THR A 260 20.42 -7.65 3.94
CA THR A 260 20.05 -9.07 3.81
C THR A 260 18.66 -9.29 3.23
N ILE A 261 17.85 -8.22 3.10
CA ILE A 261 16.53 -8.34 2.46
C ILE A 261 16.71 -8.53 0.96
N PRO A 262 16.15 -9.61 0.38
CA PRO A 262 16.34 -9.90 -1.03
C PRO A 262 15.66 -8.87 -1.94
N ALA A 263 16.32 -8.60 -3.06
CA ALA A 263 15.79 -7.76 -4.13
C ALA A 263 14.70 -8.47 -4.94
N ILE A 264 13.79 -7.69 -5.53
CA ILE A 264 12.89 -8.16 -6.59
C ILE A 264 13.64 -8.00 -7.91
N THR A 265 13.79 -9.09 -8.68
CA THR A 265 14.60 -9.08 -9.90
C THR A 265 13.80 -9.43 -11.14
N ILE A 266 14.22 -8.88 -12.29
CA ILE A 266 13.85 -9.34 -13.64
C ILE A 266 15.14 -9.86 -14.29
N ASN A 267 15.17 -11.14 -14.68
CA ASN A 267 16.35 -11.77 -15.26
C ASN A 267 17.64 -11.56 -14.44
N GLY A 268 17.51 -11.55 -13.11
CA GLY A 268 18.63 -11.34 -12.19
C GLY A 268 19.03 -9.87 -11.97
N ILE A 269 18.38 -8.91 -12.63
CA ILE A 269 18.62 -7.49 -12.44
C ILE A 269 17.64 -6.95 -11.38
N ASP A 270 18.16 -6.26 -10.36
CA ASP A 270 17.35 -5.64 -9.31
C ASP A 270 16.49 -4.50 -9.85
N VAL A 271 15.19 -4.63 -9.67
CA VAL A 271 14.18 -3.63 -10.09
C VAL A 271 13.33 -3.13 -8.91
N THR A 272 13.69 -3.47 -7.69
CA THR A 272 12.88 -3.20 -6.49
C THR A 272 12.47 -1.74 -6.38
N ARG A 273 13.41 -0.82 -6.62
CA ARG A 273 13.16 0.64 -6.52
C ARG A 273 12.31 1.21 -7.66
N GLN A 274 12.18 0.47 -8.77
CA GLN A 274 11.36 0.87 -9.92
C GLN A 274 9.92 0.37 -9.81
N LEU A 275 9.61 -0.51 -8.84
CA LEU A 275 8.27 -1.01 -8.59
C LEU A 275 7.49 -0.03 -7.71
N ILE A 276 6.78 0.89 -8.34
CA ILE A 276 6.05 1.98 -7.70
C ILE A 276 4.55 1.78 -7.86
N GLY A 277 3.78 2.18 -6.86
CA GLY A 277 2.32 2.13 -6.86
C GLY A 277 1.74 0.74 -6.67
N GLY A 278 0.43 0.66 -6.53
CA GLY A 278 -0.29 -0.56 -6.22
C GLY A 278 0.10 -1.16 -4.87
N LYS A 279 -0.47 -2.31 -4.58
CA LYS A 279 -0.18 -3.04 -3.33
C LYS A 279 1.27 -3.49 -3.21
N LEU A 280 1.96 -3.75 -4.35
CA LEU A 280 3.36 -4.19 -4.34
C LEU A 280 4.31 -3.03 -4.00
N GLY A 281 4.17 -1.88 -4.66
CA GLY A 281 5.00 -0.71 -4.38
C GLY A 281 4.81 -0.19 -2.96
N GLU A 282 3.57 -0.19 -2.45
CA GLU A 282 3.29 0.21 -1.07
C GLU A 282 3.88 -0.79 -0.06
N ALA A 283 3.78 -2.10 -0.31
CA ALA A 283 4.40 -3.11 0.56
C ALA A 283 5.92 -2.94 0.65
N ILE A 284 6.59 -2.58 -0.46
CA ILE A 284 8.02 -2.26 -0.47
C ILE A 284 8.31 -1.01 0.39
N THR A 285 7.52 0.06 0.23
CA THR A 285 7.67 1.30 1.01
C THR A 285 7.47 1.06 2.51
N LEU A 286 6.46 0.28 2.88
CA LEU A 286 6.20 -0.10 4.27
C LEU A 286 7.38 -0.90 4.84
N ARG A 287 7.83 -1.95 4.15
CA ARG A 287 8.92 -2.83 4.60
C ARG A 287 10.25 -2.09 4.78
N ASP A 288 10.60 -1.19 3.84
CA ASP A 288 11.94 -0.64 3.72
C ASP A 288 12.08 0.77 4.32
N GLN A 289 10.99 1.51 4.50
CA GLN A 289 11.03 2.90 4.95
C GLN A 289 10.17 3.15 6.19
N THR A 290 8.85 2.93 6.10
CA THR A 290 7.91 3.36 7.15
C THR A 290 8.09 2.56 8.43
N LEU A 291 8.07 1.23 8.35
CA LEU A 291 8.16 0.36 9.52
C LEU A 291 9.55 0.35 10.18
N PRO A 292 10.68 0.36 9.43
CA PRO A 292 12.00 0.53 10.04
C PRO A 292 12.18 1.87 10.76
N ARG A 293 11.57 2.96 10.25
CA ARG A 293 11.56 4.25 10.94
C ARG A 293 10.82 4.16 12.27
N TYR A 294 9.61 3.58 12.28
CA TYR A 294 8.83 3.41 13.51
C TYR A 294 9.55 2.57 14.53
N GLN A 295 10.19 1.48 14.11
CA GLN A 295 11.02 0.67 15.00
C GLN A 295 12.16 1.50 15.59
N ALA A 296 12.87 2.28 14.77
CA ALA A 296 14.01 3.08 15.23
C ALA A 296 13.58 4.19 16.22
N GLU A 297 12.45 4.83 15.99
CA GLU A 297 11.90 5.84 16.92
C GLU A 297 11.59 5.24 18.30
N LEU A 298 11.05 4.02 18.36
CA LEU A 298 10.80 3.30 19.61
C LEU A 298 12.11 2.85 20.27
N ASP A 299 13.06 2.38 19.49
CA ASP A 299 14.36 1.91 20.00
C ASP A 299 15.19 3.04 20.61
N VAL A 300 15.20 4.22 19.96
CA VAL A 300 15.86 5.42 20.48
C VAL A 300 15.21 5.86 21.81
N ALA A 301 13.87 5.85 21.88
CA ALA A 301 13.17 6.15 23.12
C ALA A 301 13.55 5.18 24.25
N ALA A 302 13.61 3.89 23.94
CA ALA A 302 13.97 2.85 24.91
C ALA A 302 15.43 2.94 25.35
N ALA A 303 16.36 3.24 24.45
CA ALA A 303 17.78 3.39 24.74
C ALA A 303 18.05 4.60 25.64
N GLU A 304 17.50 5.75 25.28
CA GLU A 304 17.62 6.97 26.07
C GLU A 304 16.98 6.82 27.47
N LEU A 305 15.80 6.19 27.55
CA LEU A 305 15.18 5.88 28.84
C LEU A 305 16.10 5.03 29.71
N ALA A 306 16.64 3.95 29.18
CA ALA A 306 17.50 3.04 29.94
C ALA A 306 18.81 3.72 30.38
N ASP A 307 19.44 4.48 29.46
CA ASP A 307 20.73 5.15 29.75
C ASP A 307 20.59 6.28 30.78
N ARG A 308 19.54 7.11 30.68
CA ARG A 308 19.34 8.21 31.66
C ARG A 308 19.07 7.70 33.06
N PHE A 309 18.31 6.60 33.22
CA PHE A 309 18.18 5.95 34.54
C PHE A 309 19.52 5.44 35.07
N ARG A 310 20.31 4.77 34.20
CA ARG A 310 21.65 4.27 34.56
C ARG A 310 22.59 5.41 34.93
N ALA A 311 22.62 6.49 34.16
CA ALA A 311 23.49 7.65 34.40
C ALA A 311 23.20 8.36 35.73
N GLU A 312 22.02 8.17 36.31
CA GLU A 312 21.67 8.72 37.63
C GLU A 312 21.82 7.70 38.76
N GLY A 313 22.36 6.48 38.49
CA GLY A 313 22.71 5.46 39.50
C GLY A 313 21.65 4.36 39.67
N LEU A 314 20.62 4.33 38.79
CA LEU A 314 19.59 3.29 38.81
C LEU A 314 19.55 2.58 37.46
N ARG A 315 20.15 1.41 37.30
CA ARG A 315 19.97 0.55 36.14
C ARG A 315 18.60 -0.13 36.25
N LEU A 316 17.54 0.59 35.90
CA LEU A 316 16.16 0.09 35.95
C LEU A 316 15.80 -0.74 34.74
N PHE A 317 16.16 -0.27 33.55
CA PHE A 317 15.86 -0.90 32.28
C PHE A 317 17.13 -1.45 31.63
N THR A 318 17.04 -2.63 31.05
CA THR A 318 18.12 -3.32 30.34
C THR A 318 17.58 -4.07 29.14
N ASP A 319 18.46 -4.54 28.28
CA ASP A 319 18.14 -5.59 27.34
C ASP A 319 18.11 -6.97 28.03
N THR A 320 17.85 -8.02 27.23
CA THR A 320 17.80 -9.42 27.75
C THR A 320 19.12 -9.94 28.29
N THR A 321 20.23 -9.30 27.98
CA THR A 321 21.57 -9.65 28.51
C THR A 321 21.91 -8.89 29.79
N GLY A 322 21.05 -7.96 30.22
CA GLY A 322 21.31 -7.07 31.36
C GLY A 322 22.13 -5.84 30.99
N THR A 323 22.35 -5.57 29.70
CA THR A 323 23.12 -4.43 29.20
C THR A 323 22.21 -3.24 28.94
N VAL A 324 22.75 -2.02 29.06
CA VAL A 324 22.13 -0.77 28.65
C VAL A 324 22.86 -0.29 27.39
N PRO A 325 22.19 -0.27 26.22
CA PRO A 325 22.79 0.26 25.02
C PRO A 325 23.13 1.74 25.12
N ASP A 326 24.26 2.16 24.54
CA ASP A 326 24.70 3.56 24.53
C ASP A 326 23.91 4.32 23.43
N PRO A 327 23.06 5.31 23.78
CA PRO A 327 22.28 6.07 22.83
C PRO A 327 23.11 7.06 21.99
N ASN A 328 24.37 7.35 22.40
CA ASN A 328 25.27 8.27 21.69
C ASN A 328 25.94 7.63 20.47
N LEU A 329 25.86 6.31 20.32
CA LEU A 329 26.34 5.61 19.14
C LEU A 329 25.36 5.78 17.97
N ALA A 330 25.88 5.69 16.75
CA ALA A 330 25.02 5.62 15.57
C ALA A 330 24.01 4.49 15.70
N TYR A 331 22.74 4.73 15.36
CA TYR A 331 21.68 3.73 15.48
C TYR A 331 22.00 2.46 14.68
N ALA A 332 22.38 2.64 13.40
CA ALA A 332 22.70 1.53 12.50
C ALA A 332 23.86 0.67 13.05
N GLY A 333 23.65 -0.63 13.14
CA GLY A 333 24.66 -1.60 13.61
C GLY A 333 24.95 -1.56 15.11
N SER A 334 24.25 -0.73 15.89
CA SER A 334 24.42 -0.67 17.35
C SER A 334 23.47 -1.62 18.10
N ALA A 335 23.71 -1.78 19.40
CA ALA A 335 22.83 -2.52 20.30
C ALA A 335 21.45 -1.85 20.52
N GLN A 336 21.25 -0.64 20.00
CA GLN A 336 19.94 0.03 20.04
C GLN A 336 18.92 -0.65 19.12
N VAL A 337 19.37 -1.17 17.95
CA VAL A 337 18.48 -1.79 16.96
C VAL A 337 17.68 -2.94 17.56
N GLY A 338 16.35 -2.83 17.53
CA GLY A 338 15.42 -3.80 18.09
C GLY A 338 15.34 -3.78 19.63
N LEU A 339 15.86 -2.75 20.31
CA LEU A 339 15.80 -2.67 21.76
C LEU A 339 14.37 -2.62 22.29
N ALA A 340 13.46 -1.90 21.64
CA ALA A 340 12.07 -1.81 22.08
C ALA A 340 11.36 -3.17 22.13
N ASN A 341 11.79 -4.14 21.31
CA ASN A 341 11.27 -5.52 21.35
C ASN A 341 11.81 -6.35 22.55
N ARG A 342 12.97 -5.96 23.13
CA ARG A 342 13.69 -6.75 24.13
C ARG A 342 14.01 -6.00 25.41
N ILE A 343 13.58 -4.75 25.55
CA ILE A 343 13.73 -3.99 26.79
C ILE A 343 12.98 -4.70 27.92
N GLN A 344 13.59 -4.75 29.07
CA GLN A 344 13.01 -5.37 30.24
C GLN A 344 13.46 -4.65 31.54
N ILE A 345 12.77 -4.92 32.64
CA ILE A 345 13.21 -4.49 33.97
C ILE A 345 14.43 -5.33 34.39
N ASN A 346 15.45 -4.67 34.86
CA ASN A 346 16.64 -5.30 35.41
C ASN A 346 16.27 -6.39 36.44
N SER A 347 16.82 -7.59 36.27
CA SER A 347 16.55 -8.74 37.15
C SER A 347 16.89 -8.47 38.60
N ALA A 348 17.95 -7.70 38.88
CA ALA A 348 18.33 -7.31 40.24
C ALA A 348 17.26 -6.44 40.90
N VAL A 349 16.69 -5.46 40.18
CA VAL A 349 15.60 -4.60 40.68
C VAL A 349 14.31 -5.41 40.89
N ARG A 350 14.07 -6.38 40.03
CA ARG A 350 12.91 -7.28 40.15
C ARG A 350 13.04 -8.21 41.36
N ALA A 351 14.26 -8.63 41.68
CA ALA A 351 14.55 -9.46 42.84
C ALA A 351 14.52 -8.67 44.17
N ASP A 352 14.95 -7.41 44.14
CA ASP A 352 14.94 -6.51 45.32
C ASP A 352 14.43 -5.13 44.93
N ILE A 353 13.14 -4.89 45.15
CA ILE A 353 12.48 -3.63 44.81
C ILE A 353 13.00 -2.42 45.59
N ARG A 354 13.71 -2.64 46.70
CA ARG A 354 14.34 -1.56 47.48
C ARG A 354 15.38 -0.80 46.66
N LEU A 355 15.98 -1.45 45.67
CA LEU A 355 16.92 -0.81 44.74
C LEU A 355 16.32 0.37 43.97
N LEU A 356 14.99 0.47 43.84
CA LEU A 356 14.29 1.64 43.28
C LEU A 356 14.52 2.90 44.13
N ARG A 357 14.72 2.76 45.41
CA ARG A 357 15.10 3.83 46.35
C ARG A 357 16.62 3.88 46.54
N ASP A 358 17.26 2.74 46.70
CA ASP A 358 18.62 2.62 47.16
C ASP A 358 19.67 2.79 46.06
N GLY A 359 19.35 2.48 44.82
CA GLY A 359 20.24 2.53 43.65
C GLY A 359 20.90 1.19 43.35
N THR A 360 21.44 1.08 42.16
CA THR A 360 22.09 -0.13 41.64
C THR A 360 23.58 0.06 41.36
N GLU A 361 24.02 1.30 41.13
CA GLU A 361 25.36 1.60 40.64
C GLU A 361 26.00 2.76 41.38
N THR A 362 27.31 2.63 41.70
CA THR A 362 28.11 3.74 42.19
C THR A 362 28.62 4.58 41.02
N LEU A 363 28.42 5.90 41.09
CA LEU A 363 28.96 6.85 40.15
C LEU A 363 30.13 7.60 40.76
N THR A 364 31.30 7.55 40.09
CA THR A 364 32.57 8.08 40.63
C THR A 364 32.89 9.51 40.19
N GLY A 365 32.19 10.03 39.13
CA GLY A 365 32.38 11.40 38.64
C GLY A 365 31.61 12.44 39.45
N PRO A 366 31.96 13.75 39.37
CA PRO A 366 31.18 14.81 39.98
C PRO A 366 29.89 15.11 39.16
N PRO A 367 28.71 15.11 39.80
CA PRO A 367 28.47 14.72 41.20
C PRO A 367 28.45 13.19 41.37
N SER A 368 29.23 12.68 42.32
CA SER A 368 29.25 11.27 42.66
C SER A 368 27.92 10.81 43.26
N PHE A 369 27.64 9.52 43.11
CA PHE A 369 26.50 8.87 43.78
C PHE A 369 26.94 7.52 44.33
N THR A 370 26.53 7.25 45.55
CA THR A 370 26.74 5.94 46.21
C THR A 370 25.37 5.37 46.58
N PRO A 371 25.04 4.15 46.16
CA PRO A 371 23.83 3.49 46.59
C PRO A 371 23.69 3.41 48.10
N ASN A 372 22.46 3.50 48.61
CA ASN A 372 22.17 3.28 50.00
C ASN A 372 22.51 1.83 50.38
N PRO A 373 23.40 1.59 51.37
CA PRO A 373 23.79 0.23 51.70
C PRO A 373 22.66 -0.57 52.35
N VAL A 374 22.76 -1.89 52.31
CA VAL A 374 21.82 -2.77 53.02
C VAL A 374 21.80 -2.40 54.51
N GLY A 375 20.60 -2.09 55.03
CA GLY A 375 20.43 -1.60 56.40
C GLY A 375 20.64 -0.09 56.56
N GLY A 376 20.91 0.63 55.51
CA GLY A 376 20.98 2.09 55.49
C GLY A 376 19.65 2.79 55.78
N PRO A 377 19.62 4.14 55.78
CA PRO A 377 18.45 4.91 56.16
C PRO A 377 17.21 4.57 55.27
N ALA A 378 16.11 4.22 55.93
CA ALA A 378 14.86 3.94 55.25
C ALA A 378 14.27 5.18 54.50
N GLY A 379 14.58 6.38 54.97
CA GLY A 379 14.20 7.65 54.37
C GLY A 379 15.19 8.18 53.32
N PHE A 380 16.03 7.31 52.69
CA PHE A 380 16.95 7.73 51.64
C PHE A 380 16.21 8.20 50.38
N VAL A 381 16.42 9.46 49.97
CA VAL A 381 15.74 10.09 48.82
C VAL A 381 16.70 10.55 47.75
N THR A 382 18.01 10.50 47.96
CA THR A 382 19.01 11.06 47.05
C THR A 382 18.87 10.52 45.62
N LEU A 383 18.67 9.21 45.44
CA LEU A 383 18.44 8.62 44.13
C LEU A 383 17.13 9.13 43.51
N ILE A 384 16.07 9.17 44.31
CA ILE A 384 14.73 9.59 43.83
C ILE A 384 14.78 11.03 43.33
N ASP A 385 15.45 11.92 44.08
CA ASP A 385 15.65 13.31 43.67
C ASP A 385 16.45 13.42 42.34
N ARG A 386 17.50 12.61 42.18
CA ARG A 386 18.28 12.54 40.93
C ARG A 386 17.42 12.06 39.75
N VAL A 387 16.64 11.02 39.94
CA VAL A 387 15.74 10.49 38.91
C VAL A 387 14.70 11.55 38.52
N LEU A 388 14.04 12.18 39.49
CA LEU A 388 12.98 13.18 39.21
C LEU A 388 13.53 14.43 38.55
N SER A 389 14.68 14.92 38.97
CA SER A 389 15.26 16.16 38.47
C SER A 389 16.02 15.98 37.17
N ASN A 390 16.70 14.84 36.98
CA ASN A 390 17.65 14.66 35.90
C ASN A 390 17.17 13.66 34.85
N THR A 391 16.73 12.46 35.23
CA THR A 391 16.28 11.44 34.27
C THR A 391 15.09 11.96 33.45
N PHE A 392 14.10 12.55 34.09
CA PHE A 392 12.93 13.17 33.42
C PHE A 392 13.17 14.63 33.03
N GLY A 393 14.28 15.24 33.47
CA GLY A 393 14.63 16.60 33.14
C GLY A 393 15.44 16.73 31.86
N GLU A 394 15.78 17.99 31.51
CA GLU A 394 16.61 18.30 30.35
C GLU A 394 18.13 18.20 30.64
N LYS A 395 18.53 18.07 31.87
CA LYS A 395 19.95 18.07 32.32
C LYS A 395 20.25 16.88 33.18
N SER A 396 21.45 16.34 33.04
CA SER A 396 22.02 15.35 33.91
C SER A 396 22.42 15.97 35.26
N ALA A 397 22.77 15.15 36.26
CA ALA A 397 23.23 15.62 37.55
C ALA A 397 24.50 16.48 37.46
N SER A 398 25.32 16.35 36.44
CA SER A 398 26.48 17.23 36.20
C SER A 398 26.10 18.66 35.77
N GLY A 399 24.81 18.94 35.51
CA GLY A 399 24.31 20.21 34.97
C GLY A 399 24.43 20.31 33.46
N ALA A 400 25.04 19.36 32.79
CA ALA A 400 25.09 19.28 31.33
C ALA A 400 23.72 18.93 30.77
N SER A 401 23.31 19.60 29.70
CA SER A 401 22.08 19.21 28.98
C SER A 401 22.23 17.81 28.40
N TRP A 402 21.17 16.99 28.50
CA TRP A 402 21.12 15.74 27.78
C TRP A 402 21.26 15.98 26.27
N GLY A 403 21.90 15.05 25.57
CA GLY A 403 21.86 15.02 24.12
C GLY A 403 20.41 15.03 23.63
N GLY A 404 20.14 15.60 22.45
CA GLY A 404 18.83 15.46 21.84
C GLY A 404 18.65 14.04 21.31
N PHE A 405 17.43 13.53 21.36
CA PHE A 405 17.09 12.24 20.75
C PHE A 405 17.49 12.22 19.26
N ALA A 406 18.03 11.11 18.78
CA ALA A 406 18.38 10.95 17.38
C ALA A 406 17.11 11.02 16.52
N THR A 407 17.10 11.93 15.54
CA THR A 407 16.01 12.12 14.58
C THR A 407 16.45 11.91 13.12
N SER A 408 17.73 11.65 12.90
CA SER A 408 18.33 11.30 11.61
C SER A 408 19.33 10.18 11.77
N GLY A 409 19.76 9.55 10.69
CA GLY A 409 20.61 8.36 10.78
C GLY A 409 19.88 7.15 11.34
N LEU A 410 18.55 7.14 11.26
CA LEU A 410 17.67 6.08 11.75
C LEU A 410 17.55 4.95 10.72
N GLY A 411 16.93 3.85 11.17
CA GLY A 411 16.79 2.65 10.37
C GLY A 411 18.06 1.79 10.38
N PRO A 412 17.95 0.52 10.01
CA PRO A 412 19.05 -0.43 10.11
C PRO A 412 20.22 -0.10 9.15
N ASP A 413 19.99 0.71 8.12
CA ASP A 413 21.00 1.23 7.19
C ASP A 413 21.44 2.68 7.50
N GLY A 414 20.84 3.32 8.50
CA GLY A 414 21.15 4.69 8.90
C GLY A 414 20.68 5.78 7.92
N THR A 415 19.75 5.48 7.02
CA THR A 415 19.31 6.43 5.98
C THR A 415 18.01 7.16 6.30
N LEU A 416 17.28 6.73 7.32
CA LEU A 416 15.96 7.24 7.64
C LEU A 416 16.01 8.42 8.62
N SER A 417 14.93 9.19 8.65
CA SER A 417 14.77 10.33 9.54
C SER A 417 13.34 10.41 10.06
N SER A 418 13.17 10.86 11.31
CA SER A 418 11.86 11.20 11.87
C SER A 418 11.33 12.50 11.26
N PRO A 419 10.00 12.66 11.17
CA PRO A 419 9.38 13.88 10.61
C PRO A 419 9.39 15.05 11.60
N PHE A 420 9.94 14.88 12.79
CA PHE A 420 9.98 15.89 13.85
C PHE A 420 11.41 16.18 14.28
N GLY A 421 11.60 17.35 14.93
CA GLY A 421 12.91 17.80 15.43
C GLY A 421 13.35 17.07 16.71
N SER A 422 14.63 17.22 17.05
CA SER A 422 15.21 16.66 18.26
C SER A 422 14.62 17.30 19.51
N LEU A 423 14.22 16.48 20.47
CA LEU A 423 13.72 16.85 21.79
C LEU A 423 14.72 16.43 22.87
N ARG A 424 14.52 16.91 24.12
CA ARG A 424 15.44 16.64 25.21
C ARG A 424 14.82 15.88 26.37
N THR A 425 13.49 15.86 26.51
CA THR A 425 12.83 15.10 27.57
C THR A 425 12.26 13.80 27.00
N ILE A 426 12.26 12.75 27.82
CA ILE A 426 11.69 11.43 27.45
C ILE A 426 10.19 11.54 27.23
N GLU A 427 9.50 12.32 28.10
CA GLU A 427 8.06 12.52 28.03
C GLU A 427 7.65 13.13 26.68
N ASP A 428 8.31 14.24 26.30
CA ASP A 428 7.99 14.94 25.03
C ASP A 428 8.31 14.06 23.83
N TYR A 429 9.45 13.35 23.84
CA TYR A 429 9.84 12.48 22.72
C TYR A 429 8.85 11.32 22.54
N THR A 430 8.51 10.60 23.61
CA THR A 430 7.59 9.46 23.54
C THR A 430 6.16 9.89 23.16
N ALA A 431 5.72 11.05 23.64
CA ALA A 431 4.45 11.63 23.26
C ALA A 431 4.43 12.01 21.76
N LEU A 432 5.54 12.59 21.26
CA LEU A 432 5.65 13.00 19.85
C LEU A 432 5.78 11.80 18.90
N VAL A 433 6.48 10.73 19.29
CA VAL A 433 6.50 9.46 18.53
C VAL A 433 5.08 8.94 18.34
N THR A 434 4.31 8.82 19.45
CA THR A 434 2.91 8.37 19.38
C THR A 434 2.07 9.30 18.51
N ALA A 435 2.16 10.61 18.71
CA ALA A 435 1.38 11.59 17.98
C ALA A 435 1.70 11.57 16.46
N SER A 436 2.98 11.43 16.10
CA SER A 436 3.42 11.35 14.70
C SER A 436 2.91 10.09 14.02
N GLN A 437 3.02 8.93 14.66
CA GLN A 437 2.56 7.66 14.09
C GLN A 437 1.02 7.60 14.00
N THR A 438 0.31 8.19 14.96
CA THR A 438 -1.15 8.37 14.90
C THR A 438 -1.55 9.32 13.77
N ALA A 439 -0.82 10.41 13.56
CA ALA A 439 -1.05 11.34 12.45
C ALA A 439 -0.82 10.67 11.08
N ASP A 440 0.22 9.82 10.95
CA ASP A 440 0.45 9.03 9.75
C ASP A 440 -0.72 8.06 9.47
N SER A 441 -1.29 7.42 10.50
CA SER A 441 -2.48 6.57 10.38
C SER A 441 -3.72 7.37 9.93
N ALA A 442 -3.97 8.52 10.55
CA ALA A 442 -5.07 9.40 10.15
C ALA A 442 -4.91 9.92 8.71
N ALA A 443 -3.68 10.26 8.31
CA ALA A 443 -3.38 10.66 6.93
C ALA A 443 -3.62 9.52 5.94
N ALA A 444 -3.30 8.28 6.31
CA ALA A 444 -3.58 7.10 5.47
C ALA A 444 -5.08 6.86 5.29
N THR A 445 -5.89 7.01 6.36
CA THR A 445 -7.35 6.91 6.29
C THR A 445 -7.93 7.98 5.35
N ASN A 446 -7.50 9.23 5.47
CA ASN A 446 -7.93 10.32 4.60
C ASN A 446 -7.50 10.11 3.14
N ALA A 447 -6.30 9.60 2.92
CA ALA A 447 -5.80 9.27 1.58
C ALA A 447 -6.62 8.15 0.92
N LEU A 448 -7.00 7.12 1.69
CA LEU A 448 -7.87 6.04 1.21
C LEU A 448 -9.25 6.57 0.83
N GLU A 449 -9.86 7.39 1.68
CA GLU A 449 -11.18 7.96 1.40
C GLU A 449 -11.16 8.82 0.12
N THR A 450 -10.14 9.66 -0.03
CA THR A 450 -9.91 10.46 -1.24
C THR A 450 -9.73 9.58 -2.48
N ALA A 451 -8.94 8.51 -2.38
CA ALA A 451 -8.69 7.59 -3.49
C ALA A 451 -9.96 6.81 -3.89
N LYS A 452 -10.80 6.44 -2.92
CA LYS A 452 -12.12 5.81 -3.17
C LYS A 452 -13.02 6.75 -3.96
N GLN A 453 -13.19 8.00 -3.51
CA GLN A 453 -14.04 8.99 -4.17
C GLN A 453 -13.61 9.26 -5.61
N PHE A 454 -12.31 9.38 -5.88
CA PHE A 454 -11.81 9.52 -7.25
C PHE A 454 -12.07 8.29 -8.10
N SER A 455 -11.86 7.08 -7.56
CA SER A 455 -12.12 5.83 -8.28
C SER A 455 -13.60 5.70 -8.65
N GLU A 456 -14.50 5.94 -7.70
CA GLU A 456 -15.95 5.89 -7.89
C GLU A 456 -16.44 6.92 -8.93
N GLY A 457 -15.89 8.14 -8.88
CA GLY A 457 -16.21 9.19 -9.87
C GLY A 457 -15.83 8.79 -11.29
N LEU A 458 -14.66 8.19 -11.50
CA LEU A 458 -14.22 7.70 -12.80
C LEU A 458 -15.01 6.47 -13.25
N GLU A 459 -15.33 5.54 -12.37
CA GLU A 459 -16.16 4.38 -12.66
C GLU A 459 -17.58 4.81 -13.08
N ALA A 460 -18.17 5.78 -12.40
CA ALA A 460 -19.46 6.34 -12.77
C ALA A 460 -19.42 7.01 -14.16
N ARG A 461 -18.32 7.69 -14.50
CA ARG A 461 -18.12 8.26 -15.84
C ARG A 461 -17.96 7.16 -16.90
N PHE A 462 -17.11 6.17 -16.65
CA PHE A 462 -16.91 5.04 -17.56
C PHE A 462 -18.21 4.27 -17.82
N ASN A 463 -19.00 4.05 -16.77
CA ASN A 463 -20.30 3.37 -16.87
C ASN A 463 -21.27 4.13 -17.76
N ARG A 464 -21.28 5.48 -17.72
CA ARG A 464 -22.13 6.29 -18.61
C ARG A 464 -21.65 6.31 -20.06
N GLU A 465 -20.33 6.26 -20.28
CA GLU A 465 -19.74 6.43 -21.62
C GLU A 465 -19.55 5.09 -22.36
N SER A 466 -19.23 4.02 -21.64
CA SER A 466 -18.73 2.77 -22.24
C SER A 466 -19.56 1.52 -21.89
N ARG A 467 -20.42 1.56 -20.87
CA ARG A 467 -21.29 0.43 -20.55
C ARG A 467 -22.56 0.41 -21.41
N VAL A 468 -23.19 -0.76 -21.44
CA VAL A 468 -24.46 -0.95 -22.13
C VAL A 468 -25.59 -0.30 -21.34
N ASP A 469 -26.31 0.62 -21.97
CA ASP A 469 -27.59 1.11 -21.49
C ASP A 469 -28.70 0.29 -22.20
N VAL A 470 -29.34 -0.58 -21.44
CA VAL A 470 -30.37 -1.51 -21.96
C VAL A 470 -31.53 -0.80 -22.62
N ASP A 471 -31.99 0.33 -22.07
CA ASP A 471 -33.10 1.09 -22.63
C ASP A 471 -32.73 1.70 -24.00
N SER A 472 -31.50 2.22 -24.12
CA SER A 472 -30.97 2.73 -25.38
C SER A 472 -30.78 1.62 -26.41
N GLU A 473 -30.29 0.44 -26.01
CA GLU A 473 -30.16 -0.71 -26.93
C GLU A 473 -31.53 -1.26 -27.37
N MET A 474 -32.53 -1.32 -26.48
CA MET A 474 -33.89 -1.72 -26.84
C MET A 474 -34.53 -0.76 -27.85
N ALA A 475 -34.34 0.57 -27.69
CA ALA A 475 -34.78 1.54 -28.66
C ALA A 475 -34.06 1.34 -30.02
N SER A 476 -32.75 1.07 -29.99
CA SER A 476 -31.96 0.77 -31.19
C SER A 476 -32.45 -0.52 -31.89
N LEU A 477 -32.78 -1.57 -31.14
CA LEU A 477 -33.35 -2.81 -31.68
C LEU A 477 -34.64 -2.56 -32.46
N ILE A 478 -35.56 -1.73 -31.95
CA ILE A 478 -36.80 -1.38 -32.61
C ILE A 478 -36.50 -0.62 -33.92
N GLN A 479 -35.57 0.33 -33.91
CA GLN A 479 -35.18 1.07 -35.12
C GLN A 479 -34.53 0.13 -36.15
N LEU A 480 -33.68 -0.77 -35.78
CA LEU A 480 -33.04 -1.76 -36.63
C LEU A 480 -34.03 -2.75 -37.21
N GLN A 481 -35.05 -3.19 -36.44
CA GLN A 481 -36.13 -4.02 -36.93
C GLN A 481 -36.95 -3.30 -38.06
N ASN A 482 -37.27 -2.02 -37.84
CA ASN A 482 -37.95 -1.21 -38.84
C ASN A 482 -37.08 -1.01 -40.09
N ALA A 483 -35.79 -0.77 -39.94
CA ALA A 483 -34.85 -0.64 -41.06
C ALA A 483 -34.69 -1.97 -41.82
N TYR A 484 -34.67 -3.10 -41.14
CA TYR A 484 -34.65 -4.43 -41.74
C TYR A 484 -35.89 -4.68 -42.57
N ALA A 485 -37.10 -4.39 -42.04
CA ALA A 485 -38.38 -4.52 -42.76
C ALA A 485 -38.43 -3.61 -44.00
N ALA A 486 -37.92 -2.38 -43.92
CA ALA A 486 -37.84 -1.47 -45.05
C ALA A 486 -36.92 -2.00 -46.18
N ASN A 487 -35.71 -2.44 -45.82
CA ASN A 487 -34.75 -3.02 -46.77
C ASN A 487 -35.30 -4.32 -47.41
N ALA A 488 -36.03 -5.15 -46.66
CA ALA A 488 -36.65 -6.36 -47.14
C ALA A 488 -37.76 -6.03 -48.21
N ARG A 489 -38.58 -4.99 -47.96
CA ARG A 489 -39.58 -4.52 -48.91
C ARG A 489 -38.92 -4.01 -50.19
N VAL A 490 -37.85 -3.23 -50.12
CA VAL A 490 -37.09 -2.76 -51.28
C VAL A 490 -36.58 -3.96 -52.11
N MET A 491 -36.05 -4.97 -51.46
CA MET A 491 -35.56 -6.19 -52.09
C MET A 491 -36.69 -6.94 -52.80
N THR A 492 -37.85 -7.12 -52.16
CA THR A 492 -39.02 -7.77 -52.76
C THR A 492 -39.53 -6.99 -53.97
N THR A 493 -39.63 -5.64 -53.92
CA THR A 493 -40.02 -4.80 -54.97
C THR A 493 -39.04 -4.87 -56.18
N ALA A 494 -37.74 -4.83 -55.91
CA ALA A 494 -36.75 -4.97 -56.99
C ALA A 494 -36.77 -6.36 -57.65
N GLN A 495 -37.03 -7.43 -56.87
CA GLN A 495 -37.24 -8.78 -57.40
C GLN A 495 -38.52 -8.85 -58.30
N SER A 496 -39.64 -8.26 -57.90
CA SER A 496 -40.84 -8.22 -58.67
C SER A 496 -40.64 -7.43 -59.98
N MET A 497 -39.93 -6.30 -59.91
CA MET A 497 -39.58 -5.55 -61.17
C MET A 497 -38.71 -6.38 -62.12
N TRP A 498 -37.81 -7.18 -61.57
CA TRP A 498 -36.97 -8.10 -62.35
C TRP A 498 -37.79 -9.18 -63.02
N THR A 499 -38.70 -9.80 -62.27
CA THR A 499 -39.66 -10.79 -62.84
C THR A 499 -40.50 -10.21 -63.94
N THR A 500 -41.09 -9.02 -63.73
CA THR A 500 -41.90 -8.32 -64.74
C THR A 500 -41.09 -7.99 -66.01
N LEU A 501 -39.79 -7.59 -65.84
CA LEU A 501 -38.89 -7.35 -66.95
C LEU A 501 -38.67 -8.62 -67.82
N PHE A 502 -38.43 -9.75 -67.17
CA PHE A 502 -38.28 -11.03 -67.85
C PHE A 502 -39.55 -11.49 -68.58
N GLU A 503 -40.73 -11.26 -67.97
CA GLU A 503 -42.02 -11.57 -68.60
C GLU A 503 -42.32 -10.66 -69.78
N SER A 504 -41.81 -9.42 -69.77
CA SER A 504 -42.01 -8.47 -70.87
C SER A 504 -41.12 -8.69 -72.11
N VAL A 505 -40.05 -9.52 -71.98
CA VAL A 505 -39.10 -9.85 -73.05
C VAL A 505 -39.35 -11.25 -73.62
N ARG A 506 -40.36 -11.97 -73.13
CA ARG A 506 -40.92 -13.19 -73.70
C ARG A 506 -42.11 -12.87 -74.60
#